data_d93a80714bed9e9a44842f97ee816dcb
#
_entry.id   d93a80714bed9e9a44842f97ee816dcb
#
_cell.length_a   1.000
_cell.length_b   1.000
_cell.length_c   1.000
_cell.angle_alpha   90.00
_cell.angle_beta   90.00
_cell.angle_gamma   90.00
#
_symmetry.space_group_name_H-M   'P 1'
#
loop_
_entity.id
_entity.type
_entity.pdbx_description
1 polymer ?
#
loop_
_entity_poly.entity_id
_entity_poly.type
_entity_poly.pdbx_seq_one_letter_code
_entity_poly.pdbx_strand_id
1 'polypeptide(L)'
;MAVLRTLLGDALRATRLRQQRTLREVSSLAQVSLGYLSEVERGQKEASSELLASICRALGVRLSDVLRDVSDTLAVLEPEPLPVPNTIPVRLPALEPVGSDSHLVTNSVHVVAAA
;
A
#
# COMPACT_ATOMS: atom_id res chain seq x y z
N MET A 1 -4.76 -5.90 -12.02
CA MET A 1 -4.15 -7.22 -11.90
C MET A 1 -4.78 -7.97 -10.75
N ALA A 2 -5.27 -9.16 -11.04
CA ALA A 2 -6.03 -9.93 -10.07
C ALA A 2 -5.20 -10.29 -8.84
N VAL A 3 -3.91 -10.56 -9.04
CA VAL A 3 -3.03 -10.95 -7.95
C VAL A 3 -2.93 -9.83 -6.91
N LEU A 4 -2.80 -8.60 -7.35
CA LEU A 4 -2.67 -7.49 -6.41
C LEU A 4 -3.92 -7.32 -5.55
N ARG A 5 -5.09 -7.40 -6.15
CA ARG A 5 -6.33 -7.32 -5.39
C ARG A 5 -6.42 -8.41 -4.34
N THR A 6 -6.01 -9.61 -4.71
CA THR A 6 -6.06 -10.74 -3.80
C THR A 6 -5.08 -10.54 -2.64
N LEU A 7 -3.87 -10.08 -2.93
CA LEU A 7 -2.88 -9.85 -1.89
C LEU A 7 -3.29 -8.74 -0.94
N LEU A 8 -3.86 -7.67 -1.48
CA LEU A 8 -4.37 -6.60 -0.64
C LEU A 8 -5.50 -7.08 0.26
N GLY A 9 -6.44 -7.83 -0.32
CA GLY A 9 -7.54 -8.38 0.45
C GLY A 9 -7.06 -9.31 1.55
N ASP A 10 -6.11 -10.19 1.22
CA ASP A 10 -5.54 -11.10 2.21
C ASP A 10 -4.84 -10.35 3.34
N ALA A 11 -4.10 -9.29 3.02
CA ALA A 11 -3.39 -8.52 4.03
C ALA A 11 -4.37 -7.82 4.97
N LEU A 12 -5.43 -7.25 4.42
CA LEU A 12 -6.45 -6.59 5.23
C LEU A 12 -7.16 -7.59 6.13
N ARG A 13 -7.51 -8.73 5.56
CA ARG A 13 -8.18 -9.77 6.34
C ARG A 13 -7.29 -10.30 7.45
N ALA A 14 -6.03 -10.55 7.15
CA ALA A 14 -5.09 -11.05 8.16
C ALA A 14 -4.94 -10.05 9.30
N THR A 15 -4.87 -8.77 8.97
CA THR A 15 -4.77 -7.73 9.99
C THR A 15 -6.01 -7.71 10.87
N ARG A 16 -7.18 -7.79 10.24
CA ARG A 16 -8.44 -7.81 10.98
C ARG A 16 -8.51 -9.01 11.92
N LEU A 17 -8.15 -10.18 11.41
CA LEU A 17 -8.22 -11.40 12.22
C LEU A 17 -7.24 -11.38 13.37
N ARG A 18 -6.05 -10.83 13.16
CA ARG A 18 -5.09 -10.71 14.26
C ARG A 18 -5.62 -9.83 15.38
N GLN A 19 -6.44 -8.84 15.03
CA GLN A 19 -7.04 -7.94 16.01
C GLN A 19 -8.34 -8.49 16.58
N GLN A 20 -8.75 -9.67 16.13
CA GLN A 20 -9.98 -10.30 16.59
C GLN A 20 -11.20 -9.40 16.38
N ARG A 21 -11.20 -8.69 15.26
CA ARG A 21 -12.32 -7.82 14.88
C ARG A 21 -13.18 -8.51 13.87
N THR A 22 -14.48 -8.26 13.97
CA THR A 22 -15.41 -8.81 12.99
C THR A 22 -15.42 -7.93 11.75
N LEU A 23 -15.88 -8.52 10.66
CA LEU A 23 -16.04 -7.78 9.41
C LEU A 23 -17.01 -6.61 9.62
N ARG A 24 -18.07 -6.85 10.40
CA ARG A 24 -19.07 -5.83 10.67
C ARG A 24 -18.47 -4.65 11.44
N GLU A 25 -17.62 -4.95 12.43
CA GLU A 25 -16.98 -3.89 13.18
C GLU A 25 -16.13 -2.99 12.29
N VAL A 26 -15.33 -3.61 11.42
CA VAL A 26 -14.46 -2.84 10.56
C VAL A 26 -15.25 -2.07 9.52
N SER A 27 -16.30 -2.69 8.95
CA SER A 27 -17.12 -1.98 7.96
C SER A 27 -17.78 -0.75 8.59
N SER A 28 -18.24 -0.88 9.82
CA SER A 28 -18.84 0.23 10.52
C SER A 28 -17.84 1.35 10.78
N LEU A 29 -16.66 0.99 11.29
CA LEU A 29 -15.62 1.98 11.58
C LEU A 29 -15.11 2.66 10.31
N ALA A 30 -14.99 1.91 9.23
CA ALA A 30 -14.51 2.45 7.97
C ALA A 30 -15.59 3.15 7.17
N GLN A 31 -16.86 3.02 7.60
CA GLN A 31 -18.00 3.59 6.91
C GLN A 31 -18.13 3.07 5.48
N VAL A 32 -17.94 1.78 5.32
CA VAL A 32 -18.15 1.09 4.05
C VAL A 32 -19.16 -0.01 4.28
N SER A 33 -19.82 -0.44 3.20
CA SER A 33 -20.81 -1.50 3.35
C SER A 33 -20.11 -2.82 3.69
N LEU A 34 -20.81 -3.64 4.44
CA LEU A 34 -20.30 -4.96 4.81
C LEU A 34 -20.02 -5.81 3.58
N GLY A 35 -20.94 -5.80 2.62
CA GLY A 35 -20.75 -6.56 1.40
C GLY A 35 -19.54 -6.11 0.61
N TYR A 36 -19.35 -4.79 0.52
CA TYR A 36 -18.20 -4.25 -0.20
C TYR A 36 -16.89 -4.66 0.47
N LEU A 37 -16.81 -4.50 1.80
CA LEU A 37 -15.60 -4.88 2.51
C LEU A 37 -15.31 -6.36 2.35
N SER A 38 -16.36 -7.19 2.41
CA SER A 38 -16.21 -8.62 2.21
C SER A 38 -15.63 -8.93 0.83
N GLU A 39 -16.12 -8.24 -0.19
CA GLU A 39 -15.62 -8.45 -1.55
C GLU A 39 -14.18 -7.99 -1.70
N VAL A 40 -13.80 -6.89 -1.04
CA VAL A 40 -12.43 -6.42 -1.06
C VAL A 40 -11.50 -7.45 -0.40
N GLU A 41 -11.91 -8.00 0.74
CA GLU A 41 -11.10 -9.01 1.42
C GLU A 41 -10.92 -10.28 0.58
N ARG A 42 -11.93 -10.62 -0.21
CA ARG A 42 -11.83 -11.79 -1.07
C ARG A 42 -11.14 -11.51 -2.40
N GLY A 43 -10.69 -10.28 -2.62
CA GLY A 43 -10.02 -9.94 -3.86
C GLY A 43 -10.95 -9.79 -5.04
N GLN A 44 -12.25 -9.63 -4.80
CA GLN A 44 -13.23 -9.53 -5.87
C GLN A 44 -13.49 -8.09 -6.30
N LYS A 45 -13.09 -7.13 -5.48
CA LYS A 45 -13.24 -5.72 -5.81
C LYS A 45 -11.99 -4.97 -5.44
N GLU A 46 -11.69 -3.97 -6.23
CA GLU A 46 -10.58 -3.06 -5.94
C GLU A 46 -11.12 -1.92 -5.08
N ALA A 47 -10.37 -1.58 -4.06
CA ALA A 47 -10.72 -0.44 -3.25
C ALA A 47 -9.97 0.78 -3.77
N SER A 48 -10.66 1.92 -3.79
CA SER A 48 -10.00 3.17 -4.12
C SER A 48 -8.99 3.52 -3.03
N SER A 49 -8.12 4.48 -3.33
CA SER A 49 -7.14 4.92 -2.34
C SER A 49 -7.80 5.43 -1.07
N GLU A 50 -8.88 6.19 -1.23
CA GLU A 50 -9.60 6.72 -0.06
C GLU A 50 -10.21 5.61 0.78
N LEU A 51 -10.78 4.61 0.13
CA LEU A 51 -11.39 3.51 0.85
C LEU A 51 -10.34 2.63 1.52
N LEU A 52 -9.21 2.39 0.86
CA LEU A 52 -8.11 1.69 1.50
C LEU A 52 -7.62 2.44 2.73
N ALA A 53 -7.47 3.75 2.62
CA ALA A 53 -7.05 4.55 3.75
C ALA A 53 -8.06 4.47 4.89
N SER A 54 -9.35 4.51 4.58
CA SER A 54 -10.40 4.39 5.59
C SER A 54 -10.37 3.05 6.31
N ILE A 55 -10.20 1.99 5.54
CA ILE A 55 -10.12 0.65 6.11
C ILE A 55 -8.90 0.52 7.01
N CYS A 56 -7.77 1.04 6.56
CA CYS A 56 -6.54 0.98 7.35
C CYS A 56 -6.68 1.79 8.64
N ARG A 57 -7.31 2.97 8.59
CA ARG A 57 -7.57 3.75 9.79
C ARG A 57 -8.47 2.98 10.75
N ALA A 58 -9.49 2.31 10.21
CA ALA A 58 -10.38 1.53 11.05
C ALA A 58 -9.64 0.38 11.73
N LEU A 59 -8.63 -0.16 11.07
CA LEU A 59 -7.80 -1.22 11.63
C LEU A 59 -6.65 -0.68 12.48
N GLY A 60 -6.47 0.63 12.51
CA GLY A 60 -5.39 1.23 13.30
C GLY A 60 -4.01 0.95 12.75
N VAL A 61 -3.88 0.73 11.46
CA VAL A 61 -2.59 0.48 10.81
C VAL A 61 -2.38 1.53 9.72
N ARG A 62 -1.11 1.71 9.35
CA ARG A 62 -0.79 2.60 8.24
C ARG A 62 -0.94 1.85 6.94
N LEU A 63 -1.44 2.56 5.92
CA LEU A 63 -1.52 1.96 4.59
C LEU A 63 -0.15 1.52 4.10
N SER A 64 0.89 2.28 4.44
CA SER A 64 2.25 1.90 4.04
C SER A 64 2.67 0.55 4.61
N ASP A 65 2.23 0.24 5.83
CA ASP A 65 2.55 -1.06 6.43
C ASP A 65 1.86 -2.20 5.69
N VAL A 66 0.60 -1.99 5.31
CA VAL A 66 -0.14 -2.98 4.54
C VAL A 66 0.51 -3.18 3.17
N LEU A 67 0.90 -2.08 2.52
CA LEU A 67 1.55 -2.17 1.22
C LEU A 67 2.92 -2.83 1.31
N ARG A 68 3.62 -2.65 2.42
CA ARG A 68 4.90 -3.34 2.61
C ARG A 68 4.69 -4.84 2.70
N ASP A 69 3.69 -5.28 3.44
CA ASP A 69 3.37 -6.70 3.52
C ASP A 69 3.01 -7.26 2.15
N VAL A 70 2.22 -6.52 1.39
CA VAL A 70 1.85 -6.92 0.04
C VAL A 70 3.09 -6.98 -0.85
N SER A 71 3.96 -5.98 -0.73
CA SER A 71 5.19 -5.93 -1.51
C SER A 71 6.07 -7.15 -1.23
N ASP A 72 6.23 -7.51 0.03
CA ASP A 72 7.04 -8.66 0.40
C ASP A 72 6.49 -9.95 -0.19
N THR A 73 5.18 -10.13 -0.12
CA THR A 73 4.54 -11.31 -0.67
C THR A 73 4.65 -11.33 -2.19
N LEU A 74 4.41 -10.18 -2.81
CA LEU A 74 4.46 -10.07 -4.26
C LEU A 74 5.85 -10.35 -4.79
N ALA A 75 6.88 -9.90 -4.07
CA ALA A 75 8.26 -10.12 -4.49
C ALA A 75 8.61 -11.61 -4.56
N VAL A 76 8.02 -12.41 -3.68
CA VAL A 76 8.22 -13.86 -3.71
C VAL A 76 7.55 -14.48 -4.93
N LEU A 77 6.40 -13.94 -5.34
CA LEU A 77 5.62 -14.49 -6.43
C LEU A 77 6.10 -14.05 -7.80
N GLU A 78 6.79 -12.91 -7.87
CA GLU A 78 7.26 -12.40 -9.16
C GLU A 78 8.57 -13.03 -9.55
N PRO A 79 8.74 -13.35 -10.83
CA PRO A 79 10.03 -13.84 -11.28
C PRO A 79 11.05 -12.70 -11.28
N GLU A 80 12.33 -13.06 -11.17
CA GLU A 80 13.39 -12.09 -11.28
C GLU A 80 13.33 -11.42 -12.66
N PRO A 81 13.46 -10.10 -12.69
CA PRO A 81 13.49 -9.44 -13.98
C PRO A 81 14.74 -9.81 -14.75
N LEU A 82 14.59 -9.95 -16.07
CA LEU A 82 15.73 -10.25 -16.91
C LEU A 82 16.63 -9.02 -17.00
N PRO A 83 17.96 -9.23 -17.01
CA PRO A 83 18.86 -8.10 -17.21
C PRO A 83 18.60 -7.44 -18.55
N VAL A 84 18.59 -6.12 -18.56
CA VAL A 84 18.43 -5.37 -19.80
C VAL A 84 19.74 -4.67 -20.08
N PRO A 85 20.38 -4.99 -21.22
CA PRO A 85 21.64 -4.33 -21.55
C PRO A 85 21.45 -2.83 -21.64
N ASN A 86 22.45 -2.09 -21.21
CA ASN A 86 22.46 -0.64 -21.28
C ASN A 86 21.37 0.01 -20.44
N THR A 87 20.87 -0.72 -19.46
CA THR A 87 19.88 -0.13 -18.56
C THR A 87 20.56 0.82 -17.61
N ILE A 88 20.02 1.99 -17.53
CA ILE A 88 20.47 2.95 -16.54
C ILE A 88 19.60 2.72 -15.30
N PRO A 89 20.21 2.46 -14.17
CA PRO A 89 19.42 2.23 -12.97
C PRO A 89 18.54 3.43 -12.68
N VAL A 90 17.30 3.15 -12.38
CA VAL A 90 16.37 4.21 -12.03
C VAL A 90 16.64 4.62 -10.60
N ARG A 91 16.92 5.87 -10.42
CA ARG A 91 17.05 6.43 -9.09
C ARG A 91 15.84 7.27 -8.82
N LEU A 92 15.38 7.20 -7.61
CA LEU A 92 14.26 8.00 -7.19
C LEU A 92 14.82 9.26 -6.55
N PRO A 93 14.93 10.33 -7.32
CA PRO A 93 15.60 11.51 -6.81
C PRO A 93 14.92 12.07 -5.57
N ALA A 94 13.64 11.89 -5.46
CA ALA A 94 12.94 12.41 -4.30
C ALA A 94 13.36 11.76 -3.00
N LEU A 95 14.04 10.63 -3.08
CA LEU A 95 14.50 9.96 -1.87
C LEU A 95 15.80 10.53 -1.34
N GLU A 96 16.42 11.40 -2.09
CA GLU A 96 17.59 12.06 -1.57
C GLU A 96 17.17 12.94 -0.42
N PRO A 97 17.84 12.84 0.68
CA PRO A 97 17.53 13.79 1.73
C PRO A 97 17.94 15.15 1.22
N VAL A 98 17.10 16.01 1.45
CA VAL A 98 17.37 17.31 0.99
C VAL A 98 18.23 17.96 2.00
N GLY A 99 19.01 17.90 1.87
CA GLY A 99 19.53 18.19 2.88
C GLY A 99 20.54 18.71 2.90
N SER A 100 20.57 18.89 2.31
CA SER A 100 21.01 18.93 2.38
C SER A 100 21.17 19.69 1.86
N ASP A 101 21.03 20.13 1.50
CA ASP A 101 20.88 20.49 1.14
C ASP A 101 20.46 21.13 0.88
N SER A 102 20.52 21.51 0.76
CA SER A 102 19.77 21.58 0.67
C SER A 102 19.24 22.21 0.58
N HIS A 103 19.36 22.68 0.34
CA HIS A 103 18.50 22.77 0.43
C HIS A 103 17.73 22.83 0.17
N LEU A 104 18.04 22.98 0.00
CA LEU A 104 17.24 22.64 -0.04
C LEU A 104 16.46 22.68 -0.09
N VAL A 105 16.68 22.84 -0.24
CA VAL A 105 15.80 22.38 -0.14
C VAL A 105 15.02 22.51 -0.16
N THR A 106 15.16 22.64 -0.36
CA THR A 106 14.36 22.29 -0.20
C THR A 106 13.59 22.21 -0.45
N ASN A 107 13.61 22.20 -0.82
CA ASN A 107 12.74 21.70 -0.85
C ASN A 107 12.15 21.35 -1.14
N SER A 108 12.48 21.28 -1.47
CA SER A 108 11.95 20.57 -1.55
C SER A 108 11.25 20.23 -1.75
N VAL A 109 11.26 20.16 -2.08
CA VAL A 109 10.64 19.44 -2.09
C VAL A 109 10.16 19.40 -2.24
N HIS A 110 10.30 19.38 -2.64
CA HIS A 110 9.96 19.00 -2.58
C HIS A 110 9.55 18.66 -2.96
N VAL A 111 9.83 18.49 -3.25
CA VAL A 111 9.65 17.83 -3.44
C VAL A 111 9.46 17.71 -3.87
N VAL A 112 9.74 17.67 -4.15
CA VAL A 112 9.75 17.23 -4.32
C VAL A 112 9.71 17.33 -4.78
N ALA A 113 10.18 17.36 -5.09
CA ALA A 113 10.33 17.13 -5.23
C ALA A 113 10.50 17.30 -5.61
N ALA A 114 10.81 17.50 -5.94
CA ALA A 114 11.06 17.34 -5.99
C ALA A 114 11.24 17.39 -6.22
N ALA A 115 11.57 17.51 -6.41
CA ALA A 115 11.70 17.14 -6.44
C ALA A 115 11.55 17.26 -6.49
#